data_71bd822a7e658a2b372ddf252afcc29b
#
_entry.id   71bd822a7e658a2b372ddf252afcc29b
#
_cell.length_a   1.000
_cell.length_b   1.000
_cell.length_c   1.000
_cell.angle_alpha   90.00
_cell.angle_beta   90.00
_cell.angle_gamma   90.00
#
_symmetry.space_group_name_H-M   'P 1'
#
loop_
_entity.id
_entity.type
_entity.pdbx_description
1 polymer ?
#
loop_
_entity_poly.entity_id
_entity_poly.type
_entity_poly.pdbx_seq_one_letter_code
_entity_poly.pdbx_strand_id
1 'polypeptide(L)'
;INLIGASNWEMDRFSDAREYAIKNSKEPFTILSNNFSLAEMIEPVWPGCVGVNDRYLDYLIEEGVMLFPWSSQARGFFIKKKEVMSNEHFSNPTLDEEMRVWHDEKNLKRRQVCFDIAEERNLQPIQIALAYVLHKSDLIFPLIGPRTIFESNSSIQATKIELTTKELQALAQD
;
A
#
# COMPACT_ATOMS: atom_id res chain seq x y z
N ILE A 1 -22.78 -16.09 -4.93
CA ILE A 1 -21.61 -15.25 -4.57
C ILE A 1 -21.36 -15.50 -3.10
N ASN A 2 -20.13 -15.89 -2.77
CA ASN A 2 -19.79 -16.26 -1.38
C ASN A 2 -19.00 -15.16 -0.64
N LEU A 3 -18.40 -14.23 -1.38
CA LEU A 3 -17.66 -13.11 -0.82
C LEU A 3 -18.05 -11.82 -1.55
N ILE A 4 -18.24 -10.76 -0.80
CA ILE A 4 -18.54 -9.42 -1.32
C ILE A 4 -17.65 -8.40 -0.67
N GLY A 5 -17.38 -7.31 -1.38
CA GLY A 5 -16.50 -6.24 -0.90
C GLY A 5 -16.94 -4.87 -1.37
N ALA A 6 -16.27 -3.87 -0.83
CA ALA A 6 -16.42 -2.48 -1.21
C ALA A 6 -15.07 -1.88 -1.63
N SER A 7 -15.10 -0.80 -2.39
CA SER A 7 -13.91 -0.06 -2.79
C SER A 7 -14.11 1.43 -2.56
N ASN A 8 -13.08 2.09 -2.02
CA ASN A 8 -13.10 3.52 -1.71
C ASN A 8 -14.24 3.93 -0.77
N TRP A 9 -14.47 3.15 0.27
CA TRP A 9 -15.39 3.49 1.34
C TRP A 9 -14.63 3.95 2.58
N GLU A 10 -15.15 5.00 3.21
CA GLU A 10 -14.70 5.46 4.52
C GLU A 10 -15.01 4.42 5.59
N MET A 11 -14.22 4.41 6.67
CA MET A 11 -14.32 3.43 7.75
C MET A 11 -15.73 3.37 8.33
N ASP A 12 -16.32 4.51 8.70
CA ASP A 12 -17.63 4.55 9.34
C ASP A 12 -18.73 3.97 8.45
N ARG A 13 -18.73 4.34 7.16
CA ARG A 13 -19.67 3.77 6.19
C ARG A 13 -19.49 2.25 6.01
N PHE A 14 -18.25 1.78 6.01
CA PHE A 14 -17.95 0.37 5.84
C PHE A 14 -18.38 -0.44 7.06
N SER A 15 -18.09 0.05 8.27
CA SER A 15 -18.49 -0.60 9.53
C SER A 15 -20.02 -0.61 9.69
N ASP A 16 -20.71 0.49 9.45
CA ASP A 16 -22.17 0.59 9.52
C ASP A 16 -22.86 -0.43 8.59
N ALA A 17 -22.33 -0.57 7.36
CA ALA A 17 -22.88 -1.53 6.40
C ALA A 17 -22.69 -2.98 6.85
N ARG A 18 -21.53 -3.30 7.45
CA ARG A 18 -21.25 -4.63 8.03
C ARG A 18 -22.17 -4.93 9.21
N GLU A 19 -22.26 -3.99 10.15
CA GLU A 19 -23.15 -4.11 11.30
C GLU A 19 -24.62 -4.33 10.88
N TYR A 20 -25.10 -3.54 9.91
CA TYR A 20 -26.42 -3.71 9.34
C TYR A 20 -26.62 -5.10 8.75
N ALA A 21 -25.65 -5.60 7.99
CA ALA A 21 -25.73 -6.92 7.37
C ALA A 21 -25.81 -8.03 8.44
N ILE A 22 -24.92 -8.00 9.42
CA ILE A 22 -24.88 -8.98 10.52
C ILE A 22 -26.21 -8.95 11.30
N LYS A 23 -26.68 -7.77 11.69
CA LYS A 23 -27.92 -7.60 12.45
C LYS A 23 -29.17 -8.12 11.70
N ASN A 24 -29.15 -8.07 10.37
CA ASN A 24 -30.26 -8.51 9.53
C ASN A 24 -30.03 -9.89 8.89
N SER A 25 -29.09 -10.69 9.40
CA SER A 25 -28.75 -12.03 8.89
C SER A 25 -28.45 -12.02 7.37
N LYS A 26 -27.73 -11.02 6.92
CA LYS A 26 -27.21 -10.87 5.53
C LYS A 26 -25.71 -11.08 5.53
N GLU A 27 -25.16 -11.39 4.35
CA GLU A 27 -23.71 -11.48 4.14
C GLU A 27 -23.06 -10.10 4.31
N PRO A 28 -22.14 -9.92 5.28
CA PRO A 28 -21.38 -8.68 5.42
C PRO A 28 -20.29 -8.56 4.36
N PHE A 29 -19.81 -7.35 4.11
CA PHE A 29 -18.59 -7.17 3.35
C PHE A 29 -17.41 -7.79 4.09
N THR A 30 -16.64 -8.63 3.39
CA THR A 30 -15.45 -9.32 3.90
C THR A 30 -14.18 -8.88 3.19
N ILE A 31 -14.31 -8.00 2.20
CA ILE A 31 -13.21 -7.46 1.41
C ILE A 31 -13.34 -5.95 1.32
N LEU A 32 -12.22 -5.24 1.52
CA LEU A 32 -12.09 -3.81 1.24
C LEU A 32 -10.99 -3.60 0.21
N SER A 33 -11.23 -2.72 -0.79
CA SER A 33 -10.23 -2.29 -1.76
C SER A 33 -10.07 -0.77 -1.73
N ASN A 34 -9.25 -0.28 -0.81
CA ASN A 34 -8.87 1.12 -0.64
C ASN A 34 -7.37 1.30 -0.90
N ASN A 35 -6.87 2.53 -0.97
CA ASN A 35 -5.44 2.77 -1.01
C ASN A 35 -4.77 2.34 0.31
N PHE A 36 -3.65 1.64 0.20
CA PHE A 36 -2.72 1.42 1.30
C PHE A 36 -1.33 1.12 0.75
N SER A 37 -0.32 1.86 1.22
CA SER A 37 1.09 1.72 0.86
C SER A 37 1.97 2.22 2.00
N LEU A 38 3.31 2.06 1.88
CA LEU A 38 4.25 2.65 2.83
C LEU A 38 4.16 4.19 2.87
N ALA A 39 3.90 4.85 1.72
CA ALA A 39 3.59 6.27 1.67
C ALA A 39 2.09 6.48 1.89
N GLU A 40 1.74 7.39 2.78
CA GLU A 40 0.35 7.78 3.00
C GLU A 40 -0.14 8.73 1.91
N MET A 41 -1.34 8.49 1.42
CA MET A 41 -1.99 9.35 0.43
C MET A 41 -2.44 10.66 1.09
N ILE A 42 -1.81 11.80 0.73
CA ILE A 42 -2.10 13.13 1.28
C ILE A 42 -3.37 13.71 0.66
N GLU A 43 -3.44 13.61 -0.67
CA GLU A 43 -4.60 13.97 -1.45
C GLU A 43 -5.07 12.80 -2.30
N PRO A 44 -6.37 12.68 -2.58
CA PRO A 44 -6.88 11.62 -3.44
C PRO A 44 -6.20 11.62 -4.83
N VAL A 45 -5.78 10.45 -5.31
CA VAL A 45 -5.25 10.31 -6.68
C VAL A 45 -6.27 10.83 -7.69
N TRP A 46 -7.54 10.51 -7.49
CA TRP A 46 -8.71 11.09 -8.18
C TRP A 46 -9.87 11.23 -7.19
N PRO A 47 -10.88 12.06 -7.49
CA PRO A 47 -12.01 12.28 -6.58
C PRO A 47 -12.67 10.97 -6.13
N GLY A 48 -12.90 10.84 -4.83
CA GLY A 48 -13.54 9.67 -4.23
C GLY A 48 -12.59 8.54 -3.83
N CYS A 49 -11.27 8.68 -4.05
CA CYS A 49 -10.29 7.75 -3.50
C CYS A 49 -10.20 7.88 -1.97
N VAL A 50 -10.16 6.75 -1.30
CA VAL A 50 -10.03 6.65 0.16
C VAL A 50 -8.79 5.82 0.51
N GLY A 51 -7.98 6.33 1.44
CA GLY A 51 -6.85 5.61 2.04
C GLY A 51 -7.23 4.86 3.31
N VAL A 52 -6.45 3.85 3.64
CA VAL A 52 -6.51 3.14 4.92
C VAL A 52 -5.42 3.71 5.81
N ASN A 53 -5.79 4.31 6.94
CA ASN A 53 -4.87 4.69 8.01
C ASN A 53 -4.74 3.57 9.06
N ASP A 54 -3.87 3.73 10.06
CA ASP A 54 -3.63 2.69 11.06
C ASP A 54 -4.92 2.30 11.81
N ARG A 55 -5.76 3.26 12.21
CA ARG A 55 -7.05 2.98 12.88
C ARG A 55 -7.98 2.13 12.01
N TYR A 56 -8.04 2.43 10.71
CA TYR A 56 -8.87 1.65 9.79
C TYR A 56 -8.28 0.26 9.56
N LEU A 57 -6.95 0.17 9.47
CA LEU A 57 -6.26 -1.12 9.33
C LEU A 57 -6.50 -2.02 10.54
N ASP A 58 -6.37 -1.48 11.76
CA ASP A 58 -6.63 -2.21 13.00
C ASP A 58 -8.06 -2.77 13.02
N TYR A 59 -9.05 -1.94 12.68
CA TYR A 59 -10.44 -2.38 12.53
C TYR A 59 -10.60 -3.54 11.53
N LEU A 60 -9.96 -3.45 10.36
CA LEU A 60 -10.04 -4.52 9.35
C LEU A 60 -9.45 -5.84 9.86
N ILE A 61 -8.33 -5.77 10.57
CA ILE A 61 -7.65 -6.93 11.14
C ILE A 61 -8.51 -7.57 12.25
N GLU A 62 -9.04 -6.75 13.17
CA GLU A 62 -9.90 -7.20 14.26
C GLU A 62 -11.17 -7.89 13.75
N GLU A 63 -11.76 -7.36 12.69
CA GLU A 63 -12.98 -7.90 12.07
C GLU A 63 -12.73 -9.02 11.04
N GLY A 64 -11.48 -9.42 10.82
CA GLY A 64 -11.11 -10.44 9.85
C GLY A 64 -11.41 -10.08 8.40
N VAL A 65 -11.38 -8.78 8.06
CA VAL A 65 -11.64 -8.27 6.72
C VAL A 65 -10.35 -8.27 5.89
N MET A 66 -10.41 -8.85 4.70
CA MET A 66 -9.30 -8.83 3.76
C MET A 66 -9.15 -7.45 3.10
N LEU A 67 -7.93 -6.93 3.08
CA LEU A 67 -7.59 -5.69 2.37
C LEU A 67 -6.90 -6.02 1.05
N PHE A 68 -7.47 -5.54 -0.07
CA PHE A 68 -6.88 -5.56 -1.39
C PHE A 68 -6.43 -4.13 -1.76
N PRO A 69 -5.26 -3.67 -1.27
CA PRO A 69 -4.88 -2.29 -1.46
C PRO A 69 -4.44 -2.02 -2.89
N TRP A 70 -5.06 -1.02 -3.51
CA TRP A 70 -4.59 -0.48 -4.78
C TRP A 70 -3.48 0.55 -4.56
N SER A 71 -2.65 0.78 -5.58
CA SER A 71 -1.43 1.60 -5.50
C SER A 71 -0.51 1.21 -4.33
N SER A 72 -0.41 -0.08 -4.03
CA SER A 72 0.34 -0.64 -2.90
C SER A 72 1.85 -0.30 -2.90
N GLN A 73 2.38 0.16 -4.03
CA GLN A 73 3.76 0.64 -4.22
C GLN A 73 3.80 2.16 -4.46
N ALA A 74 2.76 2.92 -4.06
CA ALA A 74 2.64 4.37 -4.25
C ALA A 74 3.00 4.81 -5.68
N ARG A 75 2.57 4.04 -6.70
CA ARG A 75 2.74 4.30 -8.12
C ARG A 75 4.18 4.65 -8.54
N GLY A 76 5.17 4.10 -7.83
CA GLY A 76 6.58 4.29 -8.12
C GLY A 76 7.27 5.39 -7.31
N PHE A 77 6.60 5.96 -6.29
CA PHE A 77 7.20 6.96 -5.39
C PHE A 77 8.55 6.51 -4.77
N PHE A 78 8.74 5.20 -4.57
CA PHE A 78 9.96 4.61 -4.01
C PHE A 78 11.02 4.23 -5.06
N ILE A 79 10.91 4.72 -6.30
CA ILE A 79 11.92 4.51 -7.34
C ILE A 79 12.91 5.69 -7.34
N LYS A 80 14.23 5.42 -7.41
CA LYS A 80 15.22 6.49 -7.56
C LYS A 80 15.05 7.15 -8.95
N LYS A 81 14.92 8.48 -9.00
CA LYS A 81 14.75 9.22 -10.26
C LYS A 81 15.85 8.92 -11.29
N LYS A 82 17.10 8.72 -10.80
CA LYS A 82 18.25 8.39 -11.66
C LYS A 82 18.10 7.02 -12.34
N GLU A 83 17.48 6.05 -11.67
CA GLU A 83 17.22 4.71 -12.22
C GLU A 83 16.08 4.74 -13.24
N VAL A 84 15.08 5.58 -13.01
CA VAL A 84 13.98 5.80 -13.96
C VAL A 84 14.46 6.43 -15.25
N MET A 85 15.41 7.37 -15.18
CA MET A 85 15.98 8.01 -16.36
C MET A 85 16.94 7.10 -17.15
N SER A 86 17.54 6.11 -16.52
CA SER A 86 18.50 5.19 -17.13
C SER A 86 17.94 3.84 -17.53
N ASN A 87 16.86 3.41 -16.90
CA ASN A 87 16.21 2.11 -17.12
C ASN A 87 14.74 2.34 -17.52
N GLU A 88 14.38 2.03 -18.73
CA GLU A 88 13.02 2.06 -19.26
C GLU A 88 12.06 1.07 -18.54
N HIS A 89 12.51 0.47 -17.43
CA HIS A 89 11.82 -0.63 -16.77
C HIS A 89 10.77 -0.21 -15.74
N PHE A 90 10.87 1.01 -15.18
CA PHE A 90 9.90 1.51 -14.19
C PHE A 90 9.04 2.65 -14.75
N SER A 91 7.74 2.50 -14.61
CA SER A 91 6.81 3.57 -14.97
C SER A 91 6.81 4.66 -13.90
N ASN A 92 7.04 5.89 -14.35
CA ASN A 92 6.93 7.06 -13.50
C ASN A 92 5.47 7.54 -13.41
N PRO A 93 4.92 7.82 -12.22
CA PRO A 93 3.77 8.72 -12.13
C PRO A 93 4.18 10.08 -12.71
N THR A 94 3.24 10.86 -13.23
CA THR A 94 3.56 12.23 -13.61
C THR A 94 4.11 12.95 -12.38
N LEU A 95 5.10 13.80 -12.56
CA LEU A 95 5.72 14.55 -11.46
C LEU A 95 4.66 15.30 -10.61
N ASP A 96 3.63 15.84 -11.27
CA ASP A 96 2.53 16.54 -10.63
C ASP A 96 1.69 15.63 -9.70
N GLU A 97 1.44 14.38 -10.11
CA GLU A 97 0.72 13.42 -9.29
C GLU A 97 1.55 13.00 -8.07
N GLU A 98 2.86 12.72 -8.26
CA GLU A 98 3.77 12.38 -7.17
C GLU A 98 3.81 13.49 -6.12
N MET A 99 3.98 14.76 -6.57
CA MET A 99 4.05 15.94 -5.70
C MET A 99 2.75 16.16 -4.94
N ARG A 100 1.61 16.01 -5.59
CA ARG A 100 0.30 16.24 -4.99
C ARG A 100 -0.11 15.14 -4.01
N VAL A 101 0.16 13.89 -4.34
CA VAL A 101 -0.40 12.73 -3.62
C VAL A 101 0.49 12.23 -2.49
N TRP A 102 1.82 12.26 -2.67
CA TRP A 102 2.73 11.62 -1.70
C TRP A 102 3.87 12.50 -1.20
N HIS A 103 4.04 13.74 -1.69
CA HIS A 103 5.22 14.53 -1.38
C HIS A 103 5.03 15.40 -0.13
N ASP A 104 5.14 14.82 1.05
CA ASP A 104 5.22 15.52 2.32
C ASP A 104 6.46 15.07 3.14
N GLU A 105 6.68 15.73 4.26
CA GLU A 105 7.85 15.48 5.12
C GLU A 105 7.88 14.04 5.65
N LYS A 106 6.73 13.50 6.07
CA LYS A 106 6.60 12.15 6.60
C LYS A 106 6.93 11.09 5.53
N ASN A 107 6.32 11.20 4.37
CA ASN A 107 6.57 10.28 3.27
C ASN A 107 8.00 10.37 2.74
N LEU A 108 8.60 11.56 2.73
CA LEU A 108 10.00 11.74 2.35
C LEU A 108 10.96 11.12 3.34
N LYS A 109 10.70 11.19 4.66
CA LYS A 109 11.46 10.48 5.68
C LYS A 109 11.35 8.95 5.48
N ARG A 110 10.15 8.43 5.32
CA ARG A 110 9.90 7.00 5.05
C ARG A 110 10.61 6.54 3.77
N ARG A 111 10.57 7.38 2.74
CA ARG A 111 11.27 7.11 1.49
C ARG A 111 12.78 7.02 1.67
N GLN A 112 13.38 7.94 2.44
CA GLN A 112 14.81 7.89 2.72
C GLN A 112 15.19 6.61 3.48
N VAL A 113 14.48 6.27 4.55
CA VAL A 113 14.68 5.02 5.31
C VAL A 113 14.55 3.79 4.40
N CYS A 114 13.56 3.79 3.52
CA CYS A 114 13.36 2.72 2.55
C CYS A 114 14.56 2.57 1.60
N PHE A 115 15.17 3.67 1.16
CA PHE A 115 16.37 3.65 0.33
C PHE A 115 17.59 3.16 1.08
N ASP A 116 17.77 3.59 2.34
CA ASP A 116 18.91 3.18 3.19
C ASP A 116 18.87 1.65 3.42
N ILE A 117 17.71 1.11 3.80
CA ILE A 117 17.52 -0.35 3.96
C ILE A 117 17.78 -1.10 2.64
N ALA A 118 17.28 -0.58 1.53
CA ALA A 118 17.47 -1.20 0.23
C ALA A 118 18.94 -1.23 -0.18
N GLU A 119 19.69 -0.15 0.08
CA GLU A 119 21.13 -0.08 -0.18
C GLU A 119 21.91 -1.07 0.69
N GLU A 120 21.66 -1.10 2.00
CA GLU A 120 22.30 -2.04 2.93
C GLU A 120 22.08 -3.51 2.53
N ARG A 121 20.90 -3.84 2.01
CA ARG A 121 20.50 -5.20 1.64
C ARG A 121 20.71 -5.54 0.16
N ASN A 122 21.25 -4.62 -0.63
CA ASN A 122 21.39 -4.75 -2.09
C ASN A 122 20.05 -5.13 -2.77
N LEU A 123 18.96 -4.44 -2.38
CA LEU A 123 17.61 -4.58 -2.89
C LEU A 123 17.16 -3.29 -3.56
N GLN A 124 16.00 -3.34 -4.22
CA GLN A 124 15.37 -2.12 -4.75
C GLN A 124 14.44 -1.50 -3.71
N PRO A 125 14.41 -0.15 -3.55
CA PRO A 125 13.54 0.51 -2.57
C PRO A 125 12.06 0.16 -2.74
N ILE A 126 11.58 0.00 -3.98
CA ILE A 126 10.20 -0.38 -4.26
C ILE A 126 9.85 -1.79 -3.74
N GLN A 127 10.86 -2.69 -3.64
CA GLN A 127 10.66 -4.02 -3.04
C GLN A 127 10.51 -3.92 -1.53
N ILE A 128 11.29 -3.06 -0.86
CA ILE A 128 11.16 -2.78 0.58
C ILE A 128 9.80 -2.19 0.89
N ALA A 129 9.34 -1.22 0.07
CA ALA A 129 8.02 -0.61 0.23
C ALA A 129 6.87 -1.63 0.12
N LEU A 130 6.95 -2.56 -0.83
CA LEU A 130 5.93 -3.62 -0.97
C LEU A 130 6.04 -4.65 0.16
N ALA A 131 7.26 -5.02 0.57
CA ALA A 131 7.48 -5.92 1.70
C ALA A 131 6.89 -5.35 2.99
N TYR A 132 7.02 -4.04 3.24
CA TYR A 132 6.38 -3.38 4.38
C TYR A 132 4.86 -3.58 4.40
N VAL A 133 4.19 -3.40 3.26
CA VAL A 133 2.74 -3.61 3.14
C VAL A 133 2.36 -5.05 3.47
N LEU A 134 3.12 -6.03 2.96
CA LEU A 134 2.91 -7.45 3.21
C LEU A 134 3.11 -7.85 4.68
N HIS A 135 4.01 -7.15 5.40
CA HIS A 135 4.29 -7.45 6.81
C HIS A 135 3.26 -6.88 7.81
N LYS A 136 2.32 -6.08 7.34
CA LYS A 136 1.30 -5.51 8.24
C LYS A 136 0.28 -6.54 8.72
N SER A 137 -0.13 -7.48 7.87
CA SER A 137 -1.06 -8.56 8.23
C SER A 137 -1.16 -9.60 7.10
N ASP A 138 -1.43 -10.85 7.46
CA ASP A 138 -1.76 -11.93 6.52
C ASP A 138 -3.10 -11.72 5.78
N LEU A 139 -3.88 -10.73 6.21
CA LEU A 139 -5.14 -10.35 5.55
C LEU A 139 -4.95 -9.29 4.47
N ILE A 140 -3.72 -8.90 4.14
CA ILE A 140 -3.42 -7.90 3.12
C ILE A 140 -2.91 -8.56 1.83
N PHE A 141 -3.61 -8.30 0.73
CA PHE A 141 -3.32 -8.84 -0.60
C PHE A 141 -3.04 -7.67 -1.57
N PRO A 142 -1.80 -7.15 -1.64
CA PRO A 142 -1.48 -5.97 -2.43
C PRO A 142 -1.77 -6.16 -3.91
N LEU A 143 -2.54 -5.25 -4.50
CA LEU A 143 -2.74 -5.19 -5.93
C LEU A 143 -1.53 -4.51 -6.57
N ILE A 144 -0.87 -5.21 -7.50
CA ILE A 144 0.27 -4.71 -8.26
C ILE A 144 -0.12 -4.52 -9.73
N GLY A 145 0.48 -3.53 -10.40
CA GLY A 145 0.21 -3.21 -11.80
C GLY A 145 1.49 -3.14 -12.63
N PRO A 146 2.28 -4.23 -12.75
CA PRO A 146 3.52 -4.22 -13.50
C PRO A 146 3.24 -4.03 -14.99
N ARG A 147 4.04 -3.19 -15.66
CA ARG A 147 3.99 -2.97 -17.12
C ARG A 147 5.02 -3.82 -17.86
N THR A 148 6.02 -4.34 -17.15
CA THR A 148 7.10 -5.15 -17.71
C THR A 148 7.30 -6.42 -16.90
N ILE A 149 7.95 -7.43 -17.51
CA ILE A 149 8.36 -8.66 -16.83
C ILE A 149 9.33 -8.33 -15.68
N PHE A 150 10.17 -7.31 -15.85
CA PHE A 150 11.10 -6.87 -14.81
C PHE A 150 10.37 -6.37 -13.56
N GLU A 151 9.37 -5.48 -13.72
CA GLU A 151 8.53 -5.00 -12.62
C GLU A 151 7.75 -6.13 -11.93
N SER A 152 7.22 -7.08 -12.72
CA SER A 152 6.56 -8.27 -12.19
C SER A 152 7.50 -9.11 -11.34
N ASN A 153 8.69 -9.42 -11.83
CA ASN A 153 9.69 -10.17 -11.09
C ASN A 153 10.15 -9.43 -9.83
N SER A 154 10.33 -8.10 -9.90
CA SER A 154 10.67 -7.28 -8.74
C SER A 154 9.61 -7.38 -7.66
N SER A 155 8.33 -7.28 -8.03
CA SER A 155 7.21 -7.42 -7.09
C SER A 155 7.10 -8.82 -6.49
N ILE A 156 7.34 -9.88 -7.27
CA ILE A 156 7.39 -11.26 -6.77
C ILE A 156 8.57 -11.45 -5.79
N GLN A 157 9.73 -10.85 -6.07
CA GLN A 157 10.86 -10.93 -5.15
C GLN A 157 10.55 -10.26 -3.80
N ALA A 158 9.77 -9.19 -3.78
CA ALA A 158 9.37 -8.52 -2.55
C ALA A 158 8.61 -9.44 -1.57
N THR A 159 7.89 -10.46 -2.06
CA THR A 159 7.20 -11.43 -1.20
C THR A 159 8.12 -12.35 -0.39
N LYS A 160 9.42 -12.34 -0.70
CA LYS A 160 10.45 -13.16 -0.03
C LYS A 160 11.31 -12.33 0.93
N ILE A 161 11.03 -11.04 1.05
CA ILE A 161 11.81 -10.14 1.89
C ILE A 161 11.23 -10.16 3.30
N GLU A 162 11.98 -10.72 4.23
CA GLU A 162 11.70 -10.65 5.65
C GLU A 162 12.28 -9.34 6.22
N LEU A 163 11.43 -8.41 6.63
CA LEU A 163 11.83 -7.19 7.32
C LEU A 163 11.92 -7.47 8.83
N THR A 164 13.01 -7.02 9.44
CA THR A 164 13.18 -7.10 10.88
C THR A 164 12.26 -6.13 11.61
N THR A 165 11.98 -6.39 12.88
CA THR A 165 11.18 -5.48 13.74
C THR A 165 11.77 -4.05 13.73
N LYS A 166 13.12 -3.93 13.73
CA LYS A 166 13.80 -2.63 13.68
C LYS A 166 13.53 -1.89 12.36
N GLU A 167 13.61 -2.60 11.23
CA GLU A 167 13.32 -2.02 9.91
C GLU A 167 11.84 -1.61 9.80
N LEU A 168 10.92 -2.45 10.26
CA LEU A 168 9.49 -2.12 10.27
C LEU A 168 9.19 -0.88 11.13
N GLN A 169 9.81 -0.77 12.31
CA GLN A 169 9.69 0.41 13.17
C GLN A 169 10.28 1.66 12.50
N ALA A 170 11.44 1.55 11.87
CA ALA A 170 12.07 2.67 11.17
C ALA A 170 11.23 3.16 9.99
N LEU A 171 10.63 2.25 9.21
CA LEU A 171 9.74 2.58 8.10
C LEU A 171 8.40 3.19 8.54
N ALA A 172 7.93 2.87 9.75
CA ALA A 172 6.67 3.36 10.30
C ALA A 172 6.80 4.74 11.01
N GLN A 173 8.01 5.27 11.18
CA GLN A 173 8.22 6.55 11.90
C GLN A 173 7.55 7.72 11.18
N ASP A 174 6.98 8.62 12.01
CA ASP A 174 6.35 9.88 11.59
C ASP A 174 7.38 11.01 11.41
#